data_981e6c841bfd1dca908e8aca195d69fb
#
_entry.id   981e6c841bfd1dca908e8aca195d69fb
#
_cell.length_a   1.000
_cell.length_b   1.000
_cell.length_c   1.000
_cell.angle_alpha   90.00
_cell.angle_beta   90.00
_cell.angle_gamma   90.00
#
_symmetry.space_group_name_H-M   'P 1'
#
loop_
_entity.id
_entity.type
_entity.pdbx_description
1 polymer ?
#
loop_
_entity_poly.entity_id
_entity_poly.type
_entity_poly.pdbx_seq_one_letter_code
_entity_poly.pdbx_strand_id
1 'polypeptide(L)'
;MAKLSCLLVLLISMLISSGSFASIININEHTPTPLSLTPWLMVTHPHSESQLADIEALPKAQWHKFTSNDIQRLSLHNFWLSVNLSSNNESLSRILALDNPLLDKVTIYHLVDNQLVNTTYMGDTLPYEQRPLLSNIFLYPFKINTNEQHTFYIHIETEGNAAVPLNLWSANDLAQIAESTAVEHGFQLGVLAAIGIFSLFIALASGSFSYSYYSGYVLSMTLLVATINGFAFRFLWPNWPTLQQLMVPVLLPLVMAFALMFTEKILQLKYYNRRMLLMCRYSAVYILLICLLVPFLRYGTVLYIEIISVVVLSIIMMILAIIQAARGQKLAKLYTVGWVSMLTGACLSSLLYLGVIELNIKPQTPVMLGLTFEIIFMSLVLAIRYNDERKAKQRIQQEALKQAQKIRSAREDALKVEAETNERLEQMVQERTLELEITLRELHEVNQKLTEQSTIDSLTGAKNRSAFDKRLLAESRISRRQETPIALLMIDIDRFKSINDQFGHLAGDQALKLITKTLQQHLKRPTDLVSRFGGEEFAIILPNTNADGALQVAENIRDAVTSIGLEWEGKPIPLTVSIGVSADVILNEQHSTELLEQADKALYQAKNSGRNQVKLYAPAQTEPN
;
A
#
# COMPACT_ATOMS: atom_id res chain seq x y z
N MET A 1 -36.95 -18.93 58.73
CA MET A 1 -35.64 -19.60 58.86
C MET A 1 -35.07 -20.08 57.53
N ALA A 2 -35.82 -20.65 56.57
CA ALA A 2 -35.28 -21.16 55.29
C ALA A 2 -34.68 -20.09 54.33
N LYS A 3 -35.19 -18.84 54.37
CA LYS A 3 -34.64 -17.76 53.54
C LYS A 3 -33.33 -17.18 54.11
N LEU A 4 -33.09 -17.30 55.42
CA LEU A 4 -31.86 -16.84 56.06
C LEU A 4 -30.72 -17.85 55.86
N SER A 5 -31.03 -19.15 55.82
CA SER A 5 -30.06 -20.20 55.51
C SER A 5 -29.64 -20.21 54.05
N CYS A 6 -30.54 -19.89 53.12
CA CYS A 6 -30.17 -19.75 51.69
C CYS A 6 -29.28 -18.54 51.44
N LEU A 7 -29.52 -17.42 52.14
CA LEU A 7 -28.68 -16.23 52.07
C LEU A 7 -27.29 -16.45 52.69
N LEU A 8 -27.24 -17.23 53.77
CA LEU A 8 -25.98 -17.61 54.43
C LEU A 8 -25.15 -18.59 53.59
N VAL A 9 -25.81 -19.53 52.90
CA VAL A 9 -25.15 -20.44 51.94
C VAL A 9 -24.66 -19.70 50.72
N LEU A 10 -25.41 -18.70 50.23
CA LEU A 10 -24.96 -17.81 49.13
C LEU A 10 -23.81 -16.88 49.57
N LEU A 11 -23.84 -16.39 50.83
CA LEU A 11 -22.75 -15.59 51.39
C LEU A 11 -21.51 -16.45 51.69
N ILE A 12 -21.67 -17.69 52.14
CA ILE A 12 -20.56 -18.64 52.34
C ILE A 12 -20.01 -19.13 50.99
N SER A 13 -20.83 -19.31 49.97
CA SER A 13 -20.34 -19.60 48.62
C SER A 13 -19.63 -18.42 47.95
N MET A 14 -19.97 -17.17 48.33
CA MET A 14 -19.20 -15.96 47.91
C MET A 14 -17.90 -15.76 48.73
N LEU A 15 -17.78 -16.33 49.93
CA LEU A 15 -16.58 -16.27 50.77
C LEU A 15 -15.58 -17.39 50.49
N ILE A 16 -15.97 -18.42 49.75
CA ILE A 16 -15.05 -19.38 49.17
C ILE A 16 -14.67 -18.86 47.76
N SER A 17 -14.12 -17.65 47.67
CA SER A 17 -13.18 -17.34 46.63
C SER A 17 -11.93 -18.18 46.95
N SER A 18 -11.95 -19.43 46.51
CA SER A 18 -10.77 -20.27 46.45
C SER A 18 -9.68 -19.42 45.78
N GLY A 19 -8.69 -18.98 46.56
CA GLY A 19 -7.48 -18.42 46.01
C GLY A 19 -7.04 -19.37 44.91
N SER A 20 -7.15 -18.94 43.67
CA SER A 20 -6.75 -19.73 42.50
C SER A 20 -5.25 -19.87 42.57
N PHE A 21 -4.77 -20.94 43.19
CA PHE A 21 -3.38 -21.33 43.06
C PHE A 21 -3.11 -21.58 41.60
N ALA A 22 -1.95 -21.13 41.07
CA ALA A 22 -1.49 -21.55 39.77
C ALA A 22 -1.48 -23.08 39.77
N SER A 23 -2.45 -23.68 39.10
CA SER A 23 -2.55 -25.15 39.04
C SER A 23 -1.38 -25.65 38.19
N ILE A 24 -0.60 -26.55 38.73
CA ILE A 24 0.47 -27.20 37.94
C ILE A 24 -0.23 -28.03 36.86
N ILE A 25 0.13 -27.79 35.61
CA ILE A 25 -0.39 -28.54 34.48
C ILE A 25 0.48 -29.79 34.33
N ASN A 26 -0.11 -30.95 34.55
CA ASN A 26 0.58 -32.21 34.31
C ASN A 26 0.42 -32.62 32.86
N ILE A 27 1.53 -32.70 32.13
CA ILE A 27 1.58 -33.06 30.74
C ILE A 27 2.16 -34.46 30.56
N ASN A 28 1.67 -35.20 29.58
CA ASN A 28 2.14 -36.53 29.20
C ASN A 28 2.20 -36.63 27.66
N GLU A 29 2.60 -37.79 27.13
CA GLU A 29 2.68 -38.01 25.68
C GLU A 29 1.29 -37.85 25.00
N HIS A 30 0.22 -38.24 25.67
CA HIS A 30 -1.17 -38.16 25.16
C HIS A 30 -1.83 -36.80 25.37
N THR A 31 -1.15 -35.82 25.98
CA THR A 31 -1.69 -34.48 26.12
C THR A 31 -1.93 -33.88 24.73
N PRO A 32 -3.18 -33.49 24.39
CA PRO A 32 -3.49 -32.97 23.07
C PRO A 32 -2.69 -31.70 22.78
N THR A 33 -2.13 -31.59 21.61
CA THR A 33 -1.45 -30.39 21.14
C THR A 33 -2.13 -29.85 19.88
N PRO A 34 -2.36 -28.52 19.77
CA PRO A 34 -1.97 -27.47 20.73
C PRO A 34 -2.77 -27.49 22.03
N LEU A 35 -2.08 -27.39 23.15
CA LEU A 35 -2.73 -27.08 24.41
C LEU A 35 -2.64 -25.57 24.66
N SER A 36 -3.80 -24.89 24.68
CA SER A 36 -3.81 -23.48 25.07
C SER A 36 -3.51 -23.35 26.55
N LEU A 37 -2.49 -22.59 26.91
CA LEU A 37 -2.10 -22.34 28.29
C LEU A 37 -2.84 -21.14 28.91
N THR A 38 -3.57 -20.35 28.11
CA THR A 38 -4.32 -19.17 28.57
C THR A 38 -5.18 -19.42 29.82
N PRO A 39 -5.90 -20.55 29.98
CA PRO A 39 -6.73 -20.78 31.17
C PRO A 39 -5.93 -20.93 32.46
N TRP A 40 -4.63 -21.23 32.37
CA TRP A 40 -3.75 -21.47 33.53
C TRP A 40 -2.72 -20.35 33.74
N LEU A 41 -2.71 -19.33 32.86
CA LEU A 41 -1.83 -18.19 33.02
C LEU A 41 -2.22 -17.34 34.21
N MET A 42 -1.22 -17.03 35.01
CA MET A 42 -1.30 -16.00 36.05
C MET A 42 -0.60 -14.75 35.57
N VAL A 43 -1.17 -13.59 35.87
CA VAL A 43 -0.64 -12.29 35.47
C VAL A 43 -0.42 -11.40 36.67
N THR A 44 0.63 -10.60 36.60
CA THR A 44 0.90 -9.51 37.55
C THR A 44 1.42 -8.29 36.80
N HIS A 45 1.13 -7.11 37.33
CA HIS A 45 1.58 -5.81 36.78
C HIS A 45 2.47 -5.12 37.82
N PRO A 46 3.73 -5.52 38.00
CA PRO A 46 4.68 -4.89 38.90
C PRO A 46 5.13 -3.52 38.38
N HIS A 47 5.94 -2.80 39.15
CA HIS A 47 6.58 -1.59 38.69
C HIS A 47 7.51 -1.86 37.49
N SER A 48 7.71 -0.88 36.63
CA SER A 48 8.39 -0.99 35.33
C SER A 48 9.83 -1.51 35.36
N GLU A 49 10.50 -1.53 36.50
CA GLU A 49 11.90 -1.95 36.66
C GLU A 49 12.08 -3.25 37.45
N SER A 50 10.99 -4.03 37.64
CA SER A 50 11.06 -5.27 38.42
C SER A 50 11.89 -6.35 37.71
N GLN A 51 12.87 -6.91 38.43
CA GLN A 51 13.68 -8.04 37.98
C GLN A 51 13.03 -9.37 38.38
N LEU A 52 13.53 -10.49 37.83
CA LEU A 52 13.01 -11.82 38.14
C LEU A 52 12.94 -12.10 39.66
N ALA A 53 13.97 -11.71 40.41
CA ALA A 53 14.02 -11.90 41.87
C ALA A 53 12.87 -11.17 42.61
N ASP A 54 12.51 -9.98 42.15
CA ASP A 54 11.37 -9.23 42.72
C ASP A 54 10.06 -9.93 42.42
N ILE A 55 9.93 -10.52 41.23
CA ILE A 55 8.77 -11.25 40.77
C ILE A 55 8.56 -12.56 41.50
N GLU A 56 9.65 -13.29 41.78
CA GLU A 56 9.63 -14.52 42.58
C GLU A 56 9.25 -14.24 44.05
N ALA A 57 9.66 -13.07 44.57
CA ALA A 57 9.35 -12.66 45.93
C ALA A 57 7.91 -12.11 46.10
N LEU A 58 7.18 -11.88 45.00
CA LEU A 58 5.83 -11.32 45.07
C LEU A 58 4.84 -12.25 45.83
N PRO A 59 4.05 -11.68 46.74
CA PRO A 59 2.99 -12.44 47.37
C PRO A 59 2.03 -13.04 46.34
N LYS A 60 1.57 -14.27 46.56
CA LYS A 60 0.61 -14.95 45.66
C LYS A 60 -0.66 -14.14 45.43
N ALA A 61 -1.06 -13.28 46.36
CA ALA A 61 -2.23 -12.41 46.25
C ALA A 61 -2.11 -11.32 45.18
N GLN A 62 -0.89 -11.02 44.70
CA GLN A 62 -0.67 -10.05 43.63
C GLN A 62 -0.71 -10.69 42.23
N TRP A 63 -0.81 -12.00 42.17
CA TRP A 63 -1.04 -12.75 40.96
C TRP A 63 -2.54 -13.04 40.80
N HIS A 64 -3.10 -12.71 39.66
CA HIS A 64 -4.47 -13.03 39.31
C HIS A 64 -4.52 -13.83 38.00
N LYS A 65 -5.64 -14.52 37.79
CA LYS A 65 -5.82 -15.30 36.57
C LYS A 65 -5.89 -14.35 35.36
N PHE A 66 -5.16 -14.67 34.32
CA PHE A 66 -5.16 -13.89 33.07
C PHE A 66 -6.56 -13.86 32.45
N THR A 67 -7.05 -12.68 32.11
CA THR A 67 -8.36 -12.44 31.50
C THR A 67 -8.27 -11.51 30.31
N SER A 68 -9.29 -11.47 29.47
CA SER A 68 -9.38 -10.54 28.35
C SER A 68 -9.31 -9.06 28.76
N ASN A 69 -9.67 -8.74 30.00
CA ASN A 69 -9.58 -7.36 30.52
C ASN A 69 -8.14 -6.89 30.70
N ASP A 70 -7.20 -7.80 30.88
CA ASP A 70 -5.77 -7.49 31.00
C ASP A 70 -5.18 -7.00 29.67
N ILE A 71 -5.86 -7.30 28.55
CA ILE A 71 -5.43 -6.97 27.18
C ILE A 71 -6.06 -5.65 26.67
N GLN A 72 -7.11 -5.13 27.32
CA GLN A 72 -7.98 -4.07 26.75
C GLN A 72 -7.37 -2.66 26.68
N ARG A 73 -6.18 -2.44 27.17
CA ARG A 73 -5.53 -1.11 27.15
C ARG A 73 -4.50 -1.04 26.04
N LEU A 74 -4.71 -0.20 25.04
CA LEU A 74 -3.73 0.18 24.00
C LEU A 74 -2.73 1.21 24.55
N SER A 75 -2.17 0.94 25.72
CA SER A 75 -1.10 1.73 26.34
C SER A 75 0.10 0.81 26.55
N LEU A 76 1.25 1.38 26.87
CA LEU A 76 2.43 0.58 27.21
C LEU A 76 2.03 -0.52 28.21
N HIS A 77 2.10 -1.74 27.76
CA HIS A 77 1.85 -2.92 28.60
C HIS A 77 3.21 -3.42 29.08
N ASN A 78 3.36 -3.47 30.39
CA ASN A 78 4.47 -4.11 31.08
C ASN A 78 3.86 -5.05 32.11
N PHE A 79 3.90 -6.33 31.83
CA PHE A 79 3.30 -7.34 32.70
C PHE A 79 4.07 -8.66 32.65
N TRP A 80 3.90 -9.41 33.70
CA TRP A 80 4.52 -10.72 33.84
C TRP A 80 3.46 -11.79 33.85
N LEU A 81 3.74 -12.86 33.11
CA LEU A 81 2.93 -14.07 33.11
C LEU A 81 3.68 -15.19 33.80
N SER A 82 2.96 -16.06 34.48
CA SER A 82 3.53 -17.28 35.04
C SER A 82 2.68 -18.50 34.66
N VAL A 83 3.35 -19.58 34.34
CA VAL A 83 2.74 -20.91 34.10
C VAL A 83 3.66 -22.01 34.61
N ASN A 84 3.06 -23.02 35.24
CA ASN A 84 3.77 -24.16 35.79
C ASN A 84 3.38 -25.45 35.08
N LEU A 85 4.40 -26.17 34.61
CA LEU A 85 4.27 -27.44 33.90
C LEU A 85 5.05 -28.53 34.62
N SER A 86 4.52 -29.74 34.62
CA SER A 86 5.22 -30.94 35.15
C SER A 86 4.94 -32.15 34.29
N SER A 87 5.79 -33.16 34.36
CA SER A 87 5.56 -34.48 33.77
C SER A 87 5.88 -35.55 34.81
N ASN A 88 4.93 -36.42 35.07
CA ASN A 88 5.10 -37.43 36.11
C ASN A 88 5.75 -38.74 35.61
N ASN A 89 5.60 -39.07 34.32
CA ASN A 89 5.89 -40.41 33.83
C ASN A 89 6.92 -40.45 32.69
N GLU A 90 7.22 -39.35 32.03
CA GLU A 90 8.00 -39.37 30.78
C GLU A 90 8.84 -38.12 30.59
N SER A 91 9.98 -38.29 29.91
CA SER A 91 10.75 -37.16 29.42
C SER A 91 10.18 -36.69 28.08
N LEU A 92 9.71 -35.46 28.01
CA LEU A 92 9.00 -34.89 26.87
C LEU A 92 9.72 -33.69 26.31
N SER A 93 9.85 -33.60 25.00
CA SER A 93 10.24 -32.39 24.31
C SER A 93 8.99 -31.63 23.91
N ARG A 94 8.90 -30.34 24.28
CA ARG A 94 7.77 -29.46 24.01
C ARG A 94 8.27 -28.12 23.52
N ILE A 95 7.39 -27.39 22.86
CA ILE A 95 7.66 -26.05 22.34
C ILE A 95 6.58 -25.13 22.87
N LEU A 96 7.00 -24.11 23.59
CA LEU A 96 6.13 -23.01 24.00
C LEU A 96 6.04 -22.05 22.81
N ALA A 97 4.83 -21.83 22.30
CA ALA A 97 4.58 -20.97 21.16
C ALA A 97 3.72 -19.78 21.58
N LEU A 98 4.18 -18.60 21.24
CA LEU A 98 3.50 -17.32 21.45
C LEU A 98 3.17 -16.73 20.08
N ASP A 99 1.88 -16.85 19.73
CA ASP A 99 1.37 -16.55 18.38
C ASP A 99 0.96 -15.06 18.26
N ASN A 100 1.91 -14.17 18.54
CA ASN A 100 1.79 -12.74 18.28
C ASN A 100 3.15 -12.19 17.85
N PRO A 101 3.43 -12.08 16.55
CA PRO A 101 4.74 -11.65 16.05
C PRO A 101 5.07 -10.17 16.27
N LEU A 102 4.10 -9.35 16.72
CA LEU A 102 4.21 -7.90 16.92
C LEU A 102 4.49 -7.49 18.37
N LEU A 103 4.86 -8.42 19.23
CA LEU A 103 5.29 -8.07 20.59
C LEU A 103 6.69 -7.47 20.56
N ASP A 104 6.85 -6.29 21.17
CA ASP A 104 8.09 -5.52 21.10
C ASP A 104 9.24 -6.24 21.83
N LYS A 105 9.01 -6.67 23.09
CA LYS A 105 9.98 -7.44 23.87
C LYS A 105 9.28 -8.54 24.65
N VAL A 106 9.84 -9.72 24.56
CA VAL A 106 9.41 -10.91 25.29
C VAL A 106 10.65 -11.54 25.91
N THR A 107 10.70 -11.61 27.23
CA THR A 107 11.75 -12.31 27.95
C THR A 107 11.16 -13.53 28.66
N ILE A 108 11.67 -14.70 28.32
CA ILE A 108 11.26 -15.96 28.97
C ILE A 108 12.35 -16.38 29.95
N TYR A 109 11.99 -16.45 31.21
CA TYR A 109 12.78 -17.04 32.28
C TYR A 109 12.26 -18.45 32.52
N HIS A 110 13.10 -19.42 32.31
CA HIS A 110 12.76 -20.83 32.45
C HIS A 110 13.47 -21.38 33.69
N LEU A 111 12.68 -21.75 34.68
CA LEU A 111 13.14 -22.34 35.93
C LEU A 111 12.77 -23.84 35.96
N VAL A 112 13.66 -24.64 36.48
CA VAL A 112 13.43 -26.06 36.78
C VAL A 112 13.67 -26.24 38.27
N ASP A 113 12.68 -26.76 38.98
CA ASP A 113 12.69 -26.93 40.45
C ASP A 113 13.17 -25.65 41.18
N ASN A 114 12.62 -24.50 40.77
CA ASN A 114 12.94 -23.16 41.27
C ASN A 114 14.39 -22.69 41.00
N GLN A 115 15.14 -23.34 40.09
CA GLN A 115 16.44 -22.85 39.67
C GLN A 115 16.36 -22.33 38.24
N LEU A 116 16.87 -21.12 38.00
CA LEU A 116 16.92 -20.51 36.68
C LEU A 116 17.87 -21.29 35.78
N VAL A 117 17.32 -21.95 34.74
CA VAL A 117 18.07 -22.74 33.78
C VAL A 117 18.42 -21.91 32.53
N ASN A 118 17.49 -21.08 32.08
CA ASN A 118 17.69 -20.32 30.86
C ASN A 118 16.91 -18.98 30.88
N THR A 119 17.50 -17.97 30.24
CA THR A 119 16.82 -16.70 29.95
C THR A 119 16.91 -16.42 28.46
N THR A 120 15.77 -16.20 27.82
CA THR A 120 15.70 -16.01 26.38
C THR A 120 15.00 -14.70 26.08
N TYR A 121 15.63 -13.90 25.23
CA TYR A 121 15.12 -12.61 24.77
C TYR A 121 14.59 -12.76 23.36
N MET A 122 13.39 -12.32 23.14
CA MET A 122 12.70 -12.31 21.84
C MET A 122 11.91 -11.01 21.70
N GLY A 123 11.47 -10.70 20.52
CA GLY A 123 10.66 -9.52 20.22
C GLY A 123 10.85 -9.05 18.80
N ASP A 124 10.00 -8.15 18.34
CA ASP A 124 10.16 -7.54 17.02
C ASP A 124 11.10 -6.32 17.05
N THR A 125 11.48 -5.86 18.25
CA THR A 125 12.54 -4.87 18.48
C THR A 125 13.96 -5.45 18.44
N LEU A 126 14.07 -6.78 18.41
CA LEU A 126 15.34 -7.50 18.33
C LEU A 126 15.54 -8.10 16.94
N PRO A 127 16.80 -8.27 16.47
CA PRO A 127 17.09 -8.94 15.21
C PRO A 127 16.44 -10.33 15.14
N TYR A 128 15.89 -10.65 13.98
CA TYR A 128 15.15 -11.91 13.78
C TYR A 128 15.99 -13.15 14.10
N GLU A 129 17.30 -13.11 13.81
CA GLU A 129 18.24 -14.22 14.03
C GLU A 129 18.48 -14.56 15.51
N GLN A 130 18.11 -13.68 16.45
CA GLN A 130 18.23 -13.93 17.90
C GLN A 130 17.15 -14.88 18.44
N ARG A 131 16.15 -15.24 17.61
CA ARG A 131 15.10 -16.16 18.00
C ARG A 131 15.65 -17.58 18.17
N PRO A 132 15.28 -18.32 19.22
CA PRO A 132 15.73 -19.70 19.43
C PRO A 132 15.38 -20.65 18.27
N LEU A 133 14.20 -20.42 17.68
CA LEU A 133 13.76 -21.10 16.46
C LEU A 133 13.31 -20.04 15.46
N LEU A 134 13.81 -20.14 14.24
CA LEU A 134 13.53 -19.17 13.16
C LEU A 134 12.11 -19.38 12.61
N SER A 135 11.15 -18.75 13.26
CA SER A 135 9.73 -18.79 12.89
C SER A 135 9.15 -17.37 12.87
N ASN A 136 8.07 -17.16 12.12
CA ASN A 136 7.32 -15.91 12.12
C ASN A 136 6.66 -15.61 13.49
N ILE A 137 6.42 -16.63 14.32
CA ILE A 137 5.96 -16.51 15.71
C ILE A 137 7.12 -16.80 16.67
N PHE A 138 6.95 -16.49 17.97
CA PHE A 138 7.96 -16.75 18.98
C PHE A 138 7.85 -18.19 19.48
N LEU A 139 8.90 -18.96 19.33
CA LEU A 139 8.98 -20.37 19.71
C LEU A 139 10.12 -20.57 20.71
N TYR A 140 9.81 -21.20 21.83
CA TYR A 140 10.78 -21.57 22.84
C TYR A 140 10.78 -23.10 23.03
N PRO A 141 11.80 -23.83 22.56
CA PRO A 141 11.92 -25.26 22.75
C PRO A 141 12.48 -25.59 24.13
N PHE A 142 11.94 -26.58 24.78
CA PHE A 142 12.42 -27.06 26.07
C PHE A 142 12.12 -28.57 26.24
N LYS A 143 12.81 -29.17 27.20
CA LYS A 143 12.65 -30.57 27.54
C LYS A 143 12.22 -30.65 29.01
N ILE A 144 11.18 -31.39 29.31
CA ILE A 144 10.73 -31.76 30.66
C ILE A 144 11.17 -33.19 30.92
N ASN A 145 11.92 -33.40 32.01
CA ASN A 145 12.21 -34.75 32.48
C ASN A 145 11.17 -35.17 33.53
N THR A 146 11.19 -36.46 33.85
CA THR A 146 10.26 -37.08 34.80
C THR A 146 10.39 -36.45 36.19
N ASN A 147 9.26 -36.04 36.78
CA ASN A 147 9.15 -35.46 38.12
C ASN A 147 9.81 -34.06 38.28
N GLU A 148 10.20 -33.39 37.22
CA GLU A 148 10.66 -32.00 37.26
C GLU A 148 9.46 -31.04 37.18
N GLN A 149 9.56 -29.95 37.94
CA GLN A 149 8.60 -28.87 37.86
C GLN A 149 9.24 -27.71 37.09
N HIS A 150 8.65 -27.38 35.94
CA HIS A 150 9.07 -26.28 35.11
C HIS A 150 8.18 -25.08 35.34
N THR A 151 8.77 -23.95 35.75
CA THR A 151 8.10 -22.66 35.91
C THR A 151 8.60 -21.72 34.83
N PHE A 152 7.68 -21.16 34.09
CA PHE A 152 7.99 -20.12 33.11
C PHE A 152 7.47 -18.80 33.63
N TYR A 153 8.37 -17.83 33.78
CA TYR A 153 8.00 -16.43 33.93
C TYR A 153 8.27 -15.74 32.59
N ILE A 154 7.22 -15.11 32.05
CA ILE A 154 7.29 -14.45 30.76
C ILE A 154 7.03 -12.97 31.00
N HIS A 155 8.05 -12.17 30.81
CA HIS A 155 7.98 -10.71 30.87
C HIS A 155 7.69 -10.15 29.49
N ILE A 156 6.64 -9.37 29.38
CA ILE A 156 6.19 -8.75 28.14
C ILE A 156 6.16 -7.24 28.28
N GLU A 157 6.89 -6.56 27.42
CA GLU A 157 6.81 -5.12 27.23
C GLU A 157 6.36 -4.87 25.79
N THR A 158 5.22 -4.19 25.60
CA THR A 158 4.72 -3.86 24.26
C THR A 158 3.89 -2.59 24.28
N GLU A 159 4.02 -1.77 23.25
CA GLU A 159 3.16 -0.59 23.02
C GLU A 159 2.00 -0.88 22.06
N GLY A 160 1.98 -2.08 21.48
CA GLY A 160 0.99 -2.51 20.50
C GLY A 160 -0.08 -3.43 21.07
N ASN A 161 -0.42 -4.46 20.30
CA ASN A 161 -1.39 -5.48 20.70
C ASN A 161 -0.79 -6.42 21.75
N ALA A 162 -1.25 -6.34 22.98
CA ALA A 162 -0.82 -7.17 24.11
C ALA A 162 -1.50 -8.55 24.18
N ALA A 163 -2.13 -9.03 23.11
CA ALA A 163 -2.68 -10.39 23.07
C ALA A 163 -1.55 -11.42 23.16
N VAL A 164 -1.70 -12.37 24.07
CA VAL A 164 -0.71 -13.42 24.36
C VAL A 164 -1.35 -14.80 24.18
N PRO A 165 -1.59 -15.26 22.96
CA PRO A 165 -2.05 -16.62 22.70
C PRO A 165 -0.87 -17.59 22.92
N LEU A 166 -0.74 -18.08 24.17
CA LEU A 166 0.32 -18.99 24.58
C LEU A 166 -0.15 -20.44 24.44
N ASN A 167 0.52 -21.19 23.61
CA ASN A 167 0.19 -22.57 23.31
C ASN A 167 1.40 -23.49 23.54
N LEU A 168 1.12 -24.70 24.02
CA LEU A 168 2.10 -25.76 24.16
C LEU A 168 1.95 -26.74 23.00
N TRP A 169 3.06 -27.03 22.33
CA TRP A 169 3.10 -27.89 21.16
C TRP A 169 4.03 -29.09 21.36
N SER A 170 3.71 -30.21 20.71
CA SER A 170 4.70 -31.21 20.36
C SER A 170 5.49 -30.74 19.13
N ALA A 171 6.71 -31.19 18.94
CA ALA A 171 7.51 -30.82 17.77
C ALA A 171 6.87 -31.33 16.46
N ASN A 172 6.25 -32.51 16.49
CA ASN A 172 5.63 -33.13 15.31
C ASN A 172 4.36 -32.37 14.88
N ASP A 173 3.47 -32.07 15.85
CA ASP A 173 2.22 -31.36 15.54
C ASP A 173 2.49 -29.92 15.11
N LEU A 174 3.46 -29.26 15.75
CA LEU A 174 3.90 -27.94 15.33
C LEU A 174 4.42 -27.96 13.88
N ALA A 175 5.23 -28.96 13.51
CA ALA A 175 5.76 -29.07 12.15
C ALA A 175 4.61 -29.29 11.13
N GLN A 176 3.67 -30.18 11.43
CA GLN A 176 2.53 -30.48 10.56
C GLN A 176 1.62 -29.26 10.37
N ILE A 177 1.32 -28.54 11.46
CA ILE A 177 0.48 -27.33 11.37
C ILE A 177 1.24 -26.16 10.77
N ALA A 178 2.55 -26.05 11.03
CA ALA A 178 3.37 -25.02 10.40
C ALA A 178 3.38 -25.17 8.88
N GLU A 179 3.43 -26.41 8.36
CA GLU A 179 3.34 -26.67 6.92
C GLU A 179 1.99 -26.19 6.34
N SER A 180 0.86 -26.64 6.93
CA SER A 180 -0.47 -26.23 6.46
C SER A 180 -0.69 -24.72 6.58
N THR A 181 -0.23 -24.10 7.66
CA THR A 181 -0.32 -22.65 7.88
C THR A 181 0.56 -21.89 6.89
N ALA A 182 1.75 -22.40 6.58
CA ALA A 182 2.63 -21.78 5.58
C ALA A 182 2.01 -21.82 4.17
N VAL A 183 1.34 -22.92 3.81
CA VAL A 183 0.60 -23.04 2.54
C VAL A 183 -0.56 -22.05 2.51
N GLU A 184 -1.37 -21.97 3.57
CA GLU A 184 -2.52 -21.06 3.68
C GLU A 184 -2.08 -19.58 3.51
N HIS A 185 -1.12 -19.13 4.30
CA HIS A 185 -0.61 -17.76 4.21
C HIS A 185 0.16 -17.49 2.91
N GLY A 186 0.95 -18.46 2.45
CA GLY A 186 1.69 -18.35 1.20
C GLY A 186 0.76 -18.23 0.01
N PHE A 187 -0.31 -19.03 -0.04
CA PHE A 187 -1.34 -18.93 -1.07
C PHE A 187 -2.02 -17.56 -1.03
N GLN A 188 -2.44 -17.12 0.15
CA GLN A 188 -3.13 -15.85 0.31
C GLN A 188 -2.25 -14.66 -0.08
N LEU A 189 -1.04 -14.56 0.48
CA LEU A 189 -0.10 -13.49 0.15
C LEU A 189 0.28 -13.53 -1.34
N GLY A 190 0.43 -14.73 -1.91
CA GLY A 190 0.70 -14.93 -3.33
C GLY A 190 -0.44 -14.43 -4.22
N VAL A 191 -1.70 -14.73 -3.87
CA VAL A 191 -2.87 -14.22 -4.60
C VAL A 191 -2.95 -12.70 -4.53
N LEU A 192 -2.79 -12.12 -3.34
CA LEU A 192 -2.82 -10.68 -3.15
C LEU A 192 -1.70 -9.99 -3.93
N ALA A 193 -0.48 -10.48 -3.82
CA ALA A 193 0.67 -9.95 -4.56
C ALA A 193 0.47 -10.06 -6.07
N ALA A 194 0.01 -11.21 -6.57
CA ALA A 194 -0.25 -11.43 -7.99
C ALA A 194 -1.30 -10.45 -8.52
N ILE A 195 -2.43 -10.27 -7.83
CA ILE A 195 -3.47 -9.31 -8.20
C ILE A 195 -2.94 -7.88 -8.18
N GLY A 196 -2.17 -7.51 -7.14
CA GLY A 196 -1.56 -6.19 -7.02
C GLY A 196 -0.58 -5.89 -8.15
N ILE A 197 0.35 -6.82 -8.43
CA ILE A 197 1.33 -6.70 -9.50
C ILE A 197 0.63 -6.68 -10.87
N PHE A 198 -0.31 -7.57 -11.12
CA PHE A 198 -1.07 -7.58 -12.37
C PHE A 198 -1.83 -6.26 -12.60
N SER A 199 -2.45 -5.73 -11.54
CA SER A 199 -3.12 -4.43 -11.59
C SER A 199 -2.14 -3.29 -11.85
N LEU A 200 -0.90 -3.38 -11.32
CA LEU A 200 0.16 -2.42 -11.62
C LEU A 200 0.55 -2.44 -13.10
N PHE A 201 0.72 -3.63 -13.68
CA PHE A 201 0.98 -3.75 -15.11
C PHE A 201 -0.14 -3.13 -15.96
N ILE A 202 -1.40 -3.39 -15.60
CA ILE A 202 -2.51 -2.76 -16.30
C ILE A 202 -2.50 -1.23 -16.10
N ALA A 203 -2.19 -0.74 -14.91
CA ALA A 203 -2.06 0.68 -14.64
C ALA A 203 -1.02 1.34 -15.55
N LEU A 204 0.16 0.73 -15.65
CA LEU A 204 1.25 1.21 -16.50
C LEU A 204 0.88 1.14 -17.98
N ALA A 205 0.27 0.05 -18.43
CA ALA A 205 -0.12 -0.15 -19.82
C ALA A 205 -1.27 0.77 -20.26
N SER A 206 -2.25 1.02 -19.39
CA SER A 206 -3.45 1.79 -19.72
C SER A 206 -3.39 3.27 -19.35
N GLY A 207 -2.43 3.66 -18.49
CA GLY A 207 -2.37 4.98 -17.88
C GLY A 207 -3.57 5.30 -16.98
N SER A 208 -4.30 4.28 -16.52
CA SER A 208 -5.52 4.46 -15.74
C SER A 208 -5.24 4.61 -14.25
N PHE A 209 -5.53 5.77 -13.70
CA PHE A 209 -5.40 6.04 -12.26
C PHE A 209 -6.22 5.09 -11.37
N SER A 210 -7.32 4.55 -11.89
CA SER A 210 -8.13 3.58 -11.13
C SER A 210 -7.34 2.31 -10.83
N TYR A 211 -6.56 1.83 -11.81
CA TYR A 211 -5.67 0.69 -11.62
C TYR A 211 -4.47 1.02 -10.74
N SER A 212 -3.92 2.23 -10.87
CA SER A 212 -2.79 2.67 -10.01
C SER A 212 -3.19 2.71 -8.54
N TYR A 213 -4.35 3.29 -8.22
CA TYR A 213 -4.83 3.33 -6.83
C TYR A 213 -5.20 1.95 -6.31
N TYR A 214 -5.81 1.11 -7.15
CA TYR A 214 -6.12 -0.25 -6.76
C TYR A 214 -4.86 -1.10 -6.52
N SER A 215 -3.89 -1.02 -7.41
CA SER A 215 -2.60 -1.68 -7.22
C SER A 215 -1.88 -1.21 -5.95
N GLY A 216 -1.85 0.12 -5.73
CA GLY A 216 -1.31 0.68 -4.50
C GLY A 216 -2.02 0.15 -3.25
N TYR A 217 -3.34 0.07 -3.28
CA TYR A 217 -4.15 -0.51 -2.21
C TYR A 217 -3.79 -1.98 -1.96
N VAL A 218 -3.82 -2.82 -2.99
CA VAL A 218 -3.59 -4.26 -2.84
C VAL A 218 -2.14 -4.56 -2.44
N LEU A 219 -1.15 -3.89 -3.03
CA LEU A 219 0.26 -4.12 -2.70
C LEU A 219 0.61 -3.63 -1.29
N SER A 220 0.13 -2.46 -0.89
CA SER A 220 0.33 -1.98 0.48
C SER A 220 -0.41 -2.86 1.50
N MET A 221 -1.61 -3.35 1.17
CA MET A 221 -2.34 -4.31 2.00
C MET A 221 -1.60 -5.65 2.10
N THR A 222 -1.05 -6.16 1.00
CA THR A 222 -0.25 -7.39 0.99
C THR A 222 0.95 -7.25 1.93
N LEU A 223 1.64 -6.13 1.84
CA LEU A 223 2.80 -5.86 2.70
C LEU A 223 2.40 -5.68 4.17
N LEU A 224 1.27 -5.01 4.44
CA LEU A 224 0.72 -4.87 5.78
C LEU A 224 0.37 -6.24 6.38
N VAL A 225 -0.35 -7.09 5.64
CA VAL A 225 -0.69 -8.45 6.07
C VAL A 225 0.57 -9.29 6.32
N ALA A 226 1.56 -9.20 5.44
CA ALA A 226 2.84 -9.89 5.63
C ALA A 226 3.60 -9.38 6.88
N THR A 227 3.51 -8.08 7.18
CA THR A 227 4.13 -7.47 8.36
C THR A 227 3.44 -7.93 9.65
N ILE A 228 2.11 -7.86 9.70
CA ILE A 228 1.32 -8.26 10.89
C ILE A 228 1.52 -9.75 11.21
N ASN A 229 1.66 -10.60 10.19
CA ASN A 229 1.89 -12.03 10.39
C ASN A 229 3.39 -12.41 10.54
N GLY A 230 4.30 -11.43 10.63
CA GLY A 230 5.73 -11.64 10.84
C GLY A 230 6.52 -12.13 9.62
N PHE A 231 5.86 -12.35 8.47
CA PHE A 231 6.53 -12.81 7.25
C PHE A 231 7.45 -11.74 6.65
N ALA A 232 7.01 -10.48 6.66
CA ALA A 232 7.83 -9.39 6.14
C ALA A 232 9.12 -9.22 6.97
N PHE A 233 9.02 -9.31 8.30
CA PHE A 233 10.20 -9.27 9.17
C PHE A 233 11.14 -10.44 8.90
N ARG A 234 10.59 -11.64 8.69
CA ARG A 234 11.39 -12.84 8.41
C ARG A 234 12.13 -12.78 7.08
N PHE A 235 11.49 -12.32 5.99
CA PHE A 235 11.99 -12.49 4.63
C PHE A 235 12.48 -11.21 3.97
N LEU A 236 11.96 -10.03 4.36
CA LEU A 236 12.27 -8.76 3.69
C LEU A 236 13.28 -7.91 4.48
N TRP A 237 13.17 -7.85 5.81
CA TRP A 237 14.05 -7.00 6.64
C TRP A 237 14.43 -7.62 8.00
N PRO A 238 14.98 -8.85 8.05
CA PRO A 238 15.26 -9.58 9.30
C PRO A 238 16.23 -8.85 10.23
N ASN A 239 17.11 -8.03 9.66
CA ASN A 239 18.14 -7.32 10.41
C ASN A 239 17.77 -5.86 10.75
N TRP A 240 16.53 -5.43 10.43
CA TRP A 240 16.08 -4.06 10.63
C TRP A 240 14.82 -4.00 11.52
N PRO A 241 14.96 -4.20 12.83
CA PRO A 241 13.84 -4.15 13.77
C PRO A 241 13.14 -2.79 13.77
N THR A 242 13.89 -1.69 13.65
CA THR A 242 13.34 -0.34 13.56
C THR A 242 12.42 -0.15 12.35
N LEU A 243 12.74 -0.79 11.23
CA LEU A 243 11.87 -0.79 10.06
C LEU A 243 10.59 -1.59 10.33
N GLN A 244 10.70 -2.73 11.00
CA GLN A 244 9.55 -3.55 11.39
C GLN A 244 8.54 -2.72 12.22
N GLN A 245 8.99 -1.99 13.21
CA GLN A 245 8.14 -1.13 14.03
C GLN A 245 7.48 0.00 13.24
N LEU A 246 8.17 0.57 12.25
CA LEU A 246 7.64 1.66 11.42
C LEU A 246 6.63 1.18 10.38
N MET A 247 6.69 -0.09 9.96
CA MET A 247 5.90 -0.57 8.83
C MET A 247 4.40 -0.55 9.08
N VAL A 248 3.92 -0.97 10.25
CA VAL A 248 2.47 -0.97 10.53
C VAL A 248 1.90 0.46 10.54
N PRO A 249 2.48 1.44 11.28
CA PRO A 249 2.01 2.82 11.26
C PRO A 249 2.15 3.53 9.90
N VAL A 250 3.04 3.07 9.03
CA VAL A 250 3.20 3.66 7.69
C VAL A 250 2.24 3.01 6.68
N LEU A 251 2.13 1.69 6.73
CA LEU A 251 1.33 0.95 5.74
C LEU A 251 -0.17 1.11 5.97
N LEU A 252 -0.64 1.19 7.21
CA LEU A 252 -2.06 1.30 7.52
C LEU A 252 -2.69 2.59 6.96
N PRO A 253 -2.11 3.79 7.17
CA PRO A 253 -2.54 5.01 6.50
C PRO A 253 -2.43 4.95 4.97
N LEU A 254 -1.38 4.33 4.45
CA LEU A 254 -1.15 4.20 3.02
C LEU A 254 -2.23 3.36 2.34
N VAL A 255 -2.57 2.21 2.92
CA VAL A 255 -3.69 1.35 2.48
C VAL A 255 -4.99 2.15 2.42
N MET A 256 -5.31 2.88 3.50
CA MET A 256 -6.54 3.65 3.59
C MET A 256 -6.57 4.81 2.57
N ALA A 257 -5.45 5.49 2.38
CA ALA A 257 -5.34 6.56 1.39
C ALA A 257 -5.59 6.05 -0.04
N PHE A 258 -4.97 4.92 -0.41
CA PHE A 258 -5.22 4.29 -1.70
C PHE A 258 -6.66 3.80 -1.85
N ALA A 259 -7.26 3.23 -0.79
CA ALA A 259 -8.65 2.80 -0.79
C ALA A 259 -9.60 3.98 -1.03
N LEU A 260 -9.38 5.12 -0.36
CA LEU A 260 -10.17 6.36 -0.55
C LEU A 260 -10.04 6.91 -1.97
N MET A 261 -8.82 6.91 -2.52
CA MET A 261 -8.57 7.38 -3.89
C MET A 261 -9.19 6.43 -4.92
N PHE A 262 -9.14 5.13 -4.67
CA PHE A 262 -9.80 4.12 -5.49
C PHE A 262 -11.33 4.29 -5.45
N THR A 263 -11.91 4.50 -4.26
CA THR A 263 -13.34 4.76 -4.05
C THR A 263 -13.80 5.98 -4.86
N GLU A 264 -13.05 7.10 -4.79
CA GLU A 264 -13.31 8.30 -5.59
C GLU A 264 -13.48 7.96 -7.08
N LYS A 265 -12.55 7.14 -7.58
CA LYS A 265 -12.53 6.80 -9.01
C LYS A 265 -13.62 5.81 -9.39
N ILE A 266 -13.82 4.76 -8.62
CA ILE A 266 -14.81 3.72 -8.91
C ILE A 266 -16.24 4.28 -8.84
N LEU A 267 -16.54 5.03 -7.81
CA LEU A 267 -17.87 5.65 -7.65
C LEU A 267 -18.07 6.89 -8.53
N GLN A 268 -17.05 7.28 -9.32
CA GLN A 268 -17.07 8.43 -10.22
C GLN A 268 -17.54 9.72 -9.54
N LEU A 269 -17.12 9.96 -8.30
CA LEU A 269 -17.61 11.05 -7.45
C LEU A 269 -17.42 12.43 -8.08
N LYS A 270 -16.43 12.59 -8.97
CA LYS A 270 -16.20 13.82 -9.74
C LYS A 270 -17.44 14.24 -10.55
N TYR A 271 -18.20 13.28 -11.07
CA TYR A 271 -19.35 13.54 -11.94
C TYR A 271 -20.68 13.58 -11.18
N TYR A 272 -20.77 12.83 -10.07
CA TYR A 272 -22.03 12.66 -9.35
C TYR A 272 -22.16 13.54 -8.11
N ASN A 273 -21.07 13.79 -7.38
CA ASN A 273 -21.15 14.56 -6.13
C ASN A 273 -19.80 15.14 -5.70
N ARG A 274 -19.63 16.46 -5.94
CA ARG A 274 -18.41 17.18 -5.58
C ARG A 274 -18.12 17.18 -4.07
N ARG A 275 -19.14 17.19 -3.20
CA ARG A 275 -18.96 17.17 -1.74
C ARG A 275 -18.36 15.83 -1.29
N MET A 276 -18.88 14.72 -1.81
CA MET A 276 -18.33 13.39 -1.52
C MET A 276 -16.91 13.23 -2.07
N LEU A 277 -16.63 13.81 -3.24
CA LEU A 277 -15.28 13.85 -3.79
C LEU A 277 -14.29 14.53 -2.84
N LEU A 278 -14.65 15.73 -2.35
CA LEU A 278 -13.81 16.49 -1.43
C LEU A 278 -13.63 15.76 -0.09
N MET A 279 -14.69 15.13 0.43
CA MET A 279 -14.58 14.27 1.62
C MET A 279 -13.52 13.17 1.43
N CYS A 280 -13.57 12.41 0.34
CA CYS A 280 -12.59 11.35 0.09
C CYS A 280 -11.16 11.92 0.02
N ARG A 281 -10.97 13.06 -0.64
CA ARG A 281 -9.65 13.67 -0.80
C ARG A 281 -9.09 14.22 0.50
N TYR A 282 -9.90 14.98 1.24
CA TYR A 282 -9.49 15.50 2.55
C TYR A 282 -9.22 14.37 3.54
N SER A 283 -10.04 13.31 3.51
CA SER A 283 -9.79 12.11 4.32
C SER A 283 -8.49 11.41 3.95
N ALA A 284 -8.16 11.32 2.65
CA ALA A 284 -6.89 10.73 2.20
C ALA A 284 -5.68 11.60 2.62
N VAL A 285 -5.80 12.92 2.52
CA VAL A 285 -4.75 13.82 3.02
C VAL A 285 -4.62 13.72 4.55
N TYR A 286 -5.75 13.73 5.27
CA TYR A 286 -5.77 13.60 6.72
C TYR A 286 -5.04 12.35 7.20
N ILE A 287 -5.37 11.18 6.62
CA ILE A 287 -4.76 9.91 7.05
C ILE A 287 -3.25 9.86 6.70
N LEU A 288 -2.84 10.46 5.59
CA LEU A 288 -1.42 10.57 5.23
C LEU A 288 -0.67 11.58 6.11
N LEU A 289 -1.33 12.60 6.62
CA LEU A 289 -0.73 13.53 7.58
C LEU A 289 -0.50 12.86 8.94
N ILE A 290 -1.33 11.90 9.35
CA ILE A 290 -1.09 11.11 10.56
C ILE A 290 0.23 10.34 10.42
N CYS A 291 0.52 9.78 9.25
CA CYS A 291 1.78 9.10 8.99
C CYS A 291 3.02 9.97 9.26
N LEU A 292 2.92 11.29 9.09
CA LEU A 292 4.01 12.22 9.41
C LEU A 292 4.22 12.40 10.92
N LEU A 293 3.26 12.01 11.75
CA LEU A 293 3.37 12.08 13.22
C LEU A 293 4.10 10.87 13.82
N VAL A 294 4.30 9.81 13.04
CA VAL A 294 4.96 8.56 13.50
C VAL A 294 6.31 8.82 14.21
N PRO A 295 7.23 9.65 13.67
CA PRO A 295 8.51 9.88 14.34
C PRO A 295 8.44 10.78 15.58
N PHE A 296 7.31 11.45 15.84
CA PHE A 296 7.17 12.43 16.91
C PHE A 296 6.35 11.96 18.11
N LEU A 297 5.53 10.92 17.92
CA LEU A 297 4.64 10.39 18.93
C LEU A 297 5.04 8.96 19.31
N ARG A 298 4.60 8.51 20.49
CA ARG A 298 4.76 7.10 20.91
C ARG A 298 4.00 6.18 19.98
N TYR A 299 4.59 5.04 19.67
CA TYR A 299 4.02 4.02 18.76
C TYR A 299 2.55 3.69 19.10
N GLY A 300 2.25 3.35 20.35
CA GLY A 300 0.89 3.01 20.77
C GLY A 300 -0.12 4.15 20.60
N THR A 301 0.30 5.41 20.78
CA THR A 301 -0.57 6.58 20.57
C THR A 301 -0.90 6.78 19.10
N VAL A 302 0.10 6.65 18.22
CA VAL A 302 -0.09 6.73 16.76
C VAL A 302 -1.03 5.64 16.30
N LEU A 303 -0.76 4.40 16.67
CA LEU A 303 -1.56 3.25 16.29
C LEU A 303 -3.03 3.39 16.74
N TYR A 304 -3.26 3.91 17.94
CA TYR A 304 -4.61 4.18 18.45
C TYR A 304 -5.35 5.20 17.59
N ILE A 305 -4.72 6.32 17.26
CA ILE A 305 -5.28 7.36 16.39
C ILE A 305 -5.57 6.78 15.00
N GLU A 306 -4.65 5.99 14.45
CA GLU A 306 -4.81 5.36 13.15
C GLU A 306 -5.96 4.37 13.11
N ILE A 307 -6.06 3.48 14.09
CA ILE A 307 -7.14 2.47 14.16
C ILE A 307 -8.50 3.16 14.21
N ILE A 308 -8.66 4.17 15.07
CA ILE A 308 -9.91 4.94 15.14
C ILE A 308 -10.21 5.61 13.81
N SER A 309 -9.21 6.26 13.21
CA SER A 309 -9.34 6.93 11.92
C SER A 309 -9.74 5.95 10.82
N VAL A 310 -9.10 4.80 10.74
CA VAL A 310 -9.40 3.74 9.76
C VAL A 310 -10.83 3.23 9.92
N VAL A 311 -11.28 2.98 11.14
CA VAL A 311 -12.66 2.53 11.41
C VAL A 311 -13.67 3.59 10.95
N VAL A 312 -13.46 4.85 11.34
CA VAL A 312 -14.35 5.97 10.95
C VAL A 312 -14.38 6.15 9.43
N LEU A 313 -13.21 6.15 8.79
CA LEU A 313 -13.11 6.30 7.34
C LEU A 313 -13.71 5.11 6.58
N SER A 314 -13.58 3.90 7.09
CA SER A 314 -14.21 2.69 6.52
C SER A 314 -15.73 2.78 6.57
N ILE A 315 -16.30 3.26 7.68
CA ILE A 315 -17.73 3.51 7.83
C ILE A 315 -18.19 4.59 6.83
N ILE A 316 -17.44 5.68 6.71
CA ILE A 316 -17.74 6.74 5.74
C ILE A 316 -17.74 6.18 4.31
N MET A 317 -16.73 5.40 3.92
CA MET A 317 -16.64 4.78 2.59
C MET A 317 -17.83 3.84 2.34
N MET A 318 -18.24 3.06 3.32
CA MET A 318 -19.41 2.19 3.23
C MET A 318 -20.69 3.00 3.02
N ILE A 319 -20.90 4.07 3.79
CA ILE A 319 -22.06 4.95 3.62
C ILE A 319 -22.08 5.57 2.22
N LEU A 320 -20.93 6.06 1.73
CA LEU A 320 -20.80 6.61 0.38
C LEU A 320 -21.16 5.57 -0.69
N ALA A 321 -20.70 4.33 -0.52
CA ALA A 321 -20.98 3.22 -1.43
C ALA A 321 -22.47 2.87 -1.45
N ILE A 322 -23.11 2.77 -0.29
CA ILE A 322 -24.53 2.48 -0.14
C ILE A 322 -25.39 3.58 -0.79
N ILE A 323 -25.05 4.87 -0.55
CA ILE A 323 -25.78 5.99 -1.15
C ILE A 323 -25.70 5.91 -2.69
N GLN A 324 -24.54 5.59 -3.25
CA GLN A 324 -24.38 5.51 -4.70
C GLN A 324 -25.04 4.23 -5.27
N ALA A 325 -25.03 3.13 -4.54
CA ALA A 325 -25.75 1.92 -4.91
C ALA A 325 -27.28 2.14 -4.92
N ALA A 326 -27.81 2.87 -3.93
CA ALA A 326 -29.22 3.26 -3.86
C ALA A 326 -29.63 4.21 -5.00
N ARG A 327 -28.71 5.01 -5.52
CA ARG A 327 -28.90 5.87 -6.71
C ARG A 327 -28.85 5.07 -8.03
N GLY A 328 -28.74 3.74 -7.99
CA GLY A 328 -28.82 2.88 -9.17
C GLY A 328 -27.49 2.62 -9.88
N GLN A 329 -26.34 3.07 -9.33
CA GLN A 329 -25.03 2.79 -9.93
C GLN A 329 -24.69 1.30 -9.82
N LYS A 330 -24.55 0.62 -10.96
CA LYS A 330 -24.26 -0.82 -11.00
C LYS A 330 -22.92 -1.18 -10.33
N LEU A 331 -21.88 -0.41 -10.60
CA LEU A 331 -20.55 -0.64 -10.01
C LEU A 331 -20.55 -0.42 -8.49
N ALA A 332 -21.32 0.55 -7.99
CA ALA A 332 -21.43 0.80 -6.57
C ALA A 332 -22.04 -0.37 -5.80
N LYS A 333 -22.97 -1.11 -6.40
CA LYS A 333 -23.57 -2.31 -5.78
C LYS A 333 -22.53 -3.41 -5.56
N LEU A 334 -21.73 -3.73 -6.59
CA LEU A 334 -20.66 -4.71 -6.48
C LEU A 334 -19.56 -4.25 -5.51
N TYR A 335 -19.20 -2.97 -5.57
CA TYR A 335 -18.27 -2.35 -4.65
C TYR A 335 -18.72 -2.48 -3.19
N THR A 336 -20.01 -2.23 -2.91
CA THR A 336 -20.60 -2.37 -1.57
C THR A 336 -20.52 -3.83 -1.09
N VAL A 337 -20.76 -4.81 -1.95
CA VAL A 337 -20.64 -6.24 -1.58
C VAL A 337 -19.22 -6.58 -1.14
N GLY A 338 -18.19 -6.11 -1.86
CA GLY A 338 -16.80 -6.30 -1.46
C GLY A 338 -16.50 -5.73 -0.06
N TRP A 339 -16.90 -4.47 0.19
CA TRP A 339 -16.70 -3.84 1.50
C TRP A 339 -17.49 -4.52 2.62
N VAL A 340 -18.72 -4.96 2.36
CA VAL A 340 -19.51 -5.72 3.36
C VAL A 340 -18.79 -7.02 3.72
N SER A 341 -18.23 -7.75 2.75
CA SER A 341 -17.50 -8.99 3.04
C SER A 341 -16.29 -8.74 3.94
N MET A 342 -15.51 -7.69 3.65
CA MET A 342 -14.33 -7.32 4.47
C MET A 342 -14.73 -6.90 5.88
N LEU A 343 -15.71 -5.99 6.02
CA LEU A 343 -16.16 -5.51 7.32
C LEU A 343 -16.81 -6.62 8.17
N THR A 344 -17.55 -7.53 7.54
CA THR A 344 -18.12 -8.70 8.24
C THR A 344 -17.00 -9.60 8.74
N GLY A 345 -15.99 -9.88 7.92
CA GLY A 345 -14.81 -10.64 8.32
C GLY A 345 -14.05 -9.97 9.47
N ALA A 346 -13.83 -8.66 9.40
CA ALA A 346 -13.16 -7.90 10.43
C ALA A 346 -13.96 -7.88 11.76
N CYS A 347 -15.27 -7.70 11.68
CA CYS A 347 -16.14 -7.74 12.85
C CYS A 347 -16.11 -9.13 13.52
N LEU A 348 -16.23 -10.20 12.74
CA LEU A 348 -16.19 -11.56 13.26
C LEU A 348 -14.82 -11.89 13.88
N SER A 349 -13.73 -11.48 13.24
CA SER A 349 -12.38 -11.61 13.82
C SER A 349 -12.25 -10.85 15.14
N SER A 350 -12.76 -9.62 15.22
CA SER A 350 -12.73 -8.83 16.45
C SER A 350 -13.51 -9.50 17.59
N LEU A 351 -14.69 -10.07 17.30
CA LEU A 351 -15.48 -10.80 18.28
C LEU A 351 -14.79 -12.07 18.78
N LEU A 352 -14.05 -12.76 17.90
CA LEU A 352 -13.23 -13.92 18.27
C LEU A 352 -12.04 -13.52 19.14
N TYR A 353 -11.34 -12.42 18.79
CA TYR A 353 -10.22 -11.90 19.60
C TYR A 353 -10.66 -11.42 20.98
N LEU A 354 -11.86 -10.85 21.10
CA LEU A 354 -12.45 -10.43 22.38
C LEU A 354 -13.02 -11.59 23.19
N GLY A 355 -13.05 -12.81 22.64
CA GLY A 355 -13.63 -13.97 23.32
C GLY A 355 -15.15 -13.89 23.49
N VAL A 356 -15.84 -13.02 22.74
CA VAL A 356 -17.30 -12.89 22.76
C VAL A 356 -17.96 -14.08 22.05
N ILE A 357 -17.29 -14.61 21.05
CA ILE A 357 -17.71 -15.80 20.28
C ILE A 357 -16.56 -16.79 20.31
N GLU A 358 -16.85 -18.04 20.60
CA GLU A 358 -15.90 -19.15 20.54
C GLU A 358 -16.23 -20.03 19.33
N LEU A 359 -15.38 -20.01 18.33
CA LEU A 359 -15.43 -20.90 17.18
C LEU A 359 -14.10 -21.65 17.09
N ASN A 360 -14.14 -22.89 16.61
CA ASN A 360 -12.92 -23.68 16.42
C ASN A 360 -12.15 -23.28 15.13
N ILE A 361 -11.92 -21.98 14.98
CA ILE A 361 -11.16 -21.36 13.89
C ILE A 361 -10.19 -20.31 14.45
N LYS A 362 -9.08 -20.09 13.76
CA LYS A 362 -8.14 -19.03 14.15
C LYS A 362 -8.83 -17.66 14.06
N PRO A 363 -8.69 -16.75 15.05
CA PRO A 363 -9.34 -15.44 15.03
C PRO A 363 -9.05 -14.58 13.80
N GLN A 364 -7.91 -14.76 13.16
CA GLN A 364 -7.54 -14.04 11.93
C GLN A 364 -8.22 -14.57 10.66
N THR A 365 -8.72 -15.81 10.64
CA THR A 365 -9.27 -16.44 9.42
C THR A 365 -10.45 -15.67 8.82
N PRO A 366 -11.46 -15.19 9.58
CA PRO A 366 -12.58 -14.47 8.98
C PRO A 366 -12.19 -13.17 8.27
N VAL A 367 -11.29 -12.38 8.86
CA VAL A 367 -10.85 -11.13 8.21
C VAL A 367 -10.04 -11.43 6.97
N MET A 368 -9.23 -12.49 6.97
CA MET A 368 -8.46 -12.92 5.81
C MET A 368 -9.36 -13.37 4.65
N LEU A 369 -10.40 -14.14 4.94
CA LEU A 369 -11.41 -14.52 3.95
C LEU A 369 -12.17 -13.29 3.43
N GLY A 370 -12.61 -12.41 4.34
CA GLY A 370 -13.28 -11.17 3.99
C GLY A 370 -12.46 -10.30 3.03
N LEU A 371 -11.16 -10.14 3.31
CA LEU A 371 -10.21 -9.42 2.48
C LEU A 371 -10.04 -10.09 1.10
N THR A 372 -9.93 -11.40 1.07
CA THR A 372 -9.80 -12.15 -0.19
C THR A 372 -11.02 -11.95 -1.08
N PHE A 373 -12.22 -12.07 -0.52
CA PHE A 373 -13.47 -11.81 -1.24
C PHE A 373 -13.56 -10.34 -1.70
N GLU A 374 -13.23 -9.38 -0.82
CA GLU A 374 -13.22 -7.96 -1.17
C GLU A 374 -12.34 -7.70 -2.39
N ILE A 375 -11.11 -8.20 -2.40
CA ILE A 375 -10.16 -7.99 -3.49
C ILE A 375 -10.66 -8.64 -4.79
N ILE A 376 -11.28 -9.82 -4.73
CA ILE A 376 -11.90 -10.47 -5.91
C ILE A 376 -13.04 -9.59 -6.46
N PHE A 377 -13.94 -9.11 -5.60
CA PHE A 377 -15.03 -8.22 -6.03
C PHE A 377 -14.50 -6.90 -6.59
N MET A 378 -13.47 -6.32 -5.99
CA MET A 378 -12.86 -5.09 -6.50
C MET A 378 -12.16 -5.30 -7.84
N SER A 379 -11.51 -6.44 -8.04
CA SER A 379 -10.95 -6.82 -9.34
C SER A 379 -12.03 -6.95 -10.41
N LEU A 380 -13.18 -7.55 -10.05
CA LEU A 380 -14.32 -7.67 -10.95
C LEU A 380 -14.91 -6.28 -11.31
N VAL A 381 -15.10 -5.42 -10.31
CA VAL A 381 -15.55 -4.03 -10.51
C VAL A 381 -14.60 -3.29 -11.46
N LEU A 382 -13.30 -3.46 -11.25
CA LEU A 382 -12.27 -2.84 -12.06
C LEU A 382 -12.27 -3.37 -13.51
N ALA A 383 -12.44 -4.68 -13.68
CA ALA A 383 -12.55 -5.31 -15.01
C ALA A 383 -13.78 -4.82 -15.79
N ILE A 384 -14.94 -4.73 -15.13
CA ILE A 384 -16.15 -4.19 -15.74
C ILE A 384 -15.92 -2.73 -16.18
N ARG A 385 -15.37 -1.93 -15.30
CA ARG A 385 -15.06 -0.53 -15.58
C ARG A 385 -14.11 -0.37 -16.77
N TYR A 386 -13.05 -1.17 -16.80
CA TYR A 386 -12.09 -1.15 -17.91
C TYR A 386 -12.77 -1.47 -19.25
N ASN A 387 -13.64 -2.47 -19.25
CA ASN A 387 -14.38 -2.83 -20.43
C ASN A 387 -15.31 -1.68 -20.89
N ASP A 388 -15.97 -1.01 -19.96
CA ASP A 388 -16.81 0.15 -20.25
C ASP A 388 -16.01 1.34 -20.79
N GLU A 389 -14.86 1.64 -20.18
CA GLU A 389 -13.93 2.68 -20.65
C GLU A 389 -13.37 2.34 -22.05
N ARG A 390 -13.02 1.07 -22.29
CA ARG A 390 -12.56 0.57 -23.59
C ARG A 390 -13.65 0.72 -24.65
N LYS A 391 -14.88 0.30 -24.35
CA LYS A 391 -16.02 0.45 -25.26
C LYS A 391 -16.32 1.92 -25.55
N ALA A 392 -16.24 2.78 -24.55
CA ALA A 392 -16.43 4.22 -24.75
C ALA A 392 -15.35 4.81 -25.67
N LYS A 393 -14.08 4.48 -25.45
CA LYS A 393 -12.99 4.89 -26.35
C LYS A 393 -13.18 4.37 -27.79
N GLN A 394 -13.57 3.12 -27.93
CA GLN A 394 -13.86 2.54 -29.25
C GLN A 394 -15.00 3.25 -29.97
N ARG A 395 -16.09 3.59 -29.24
CA ARG A 395 -17.21 4.35 -29.82
C ARG A 395 -16.76 5.73 -30.29
N ILE A 396 -16.00 6.45 -29.46
CA ILE A 396 -15.45 7.76 -29.84
C ILE A 396 -14.56 7.66 -31.08
N GLN A 397 -13.69 6.63 -31.14
CA GLN A 397 -12.86 6.39 -32.31
C GLN A 397 -13.69 6.05 -33.57
N GLN A 398 -14.71 5.22 -33.42
CA GLN A 398 -15.61 4.89 -34.53
C GLN A 398 -16.41 6.10 -35.01
N GLU A 399 -16.89 6.93 -34.08
CA GLU A 399 -17.59 8.18 -34.44
C GLU A 399 -16.66 9.16 -35.14
N ALA A 400 -15.43 9.31 -34.63
CA ALA A 400 -14.41 10.15 -35.27
C ALA A 400 -14.06 9.63 -36.67
N LEU A 401 -13.93 8.30 -36.83
CA LEU A 401 -13.68 7.68 -38.12
C LEU A 401 -14.84 7.91 -39.11
N LYS A 402 -16.10 7.71 -38.63
CA LYS A 402 -17.30 8.00 -39.43
C LYS A 402 -17.40 9.46 -39.83
N GLN A 403 -17.07 10.39 -38.91
CA GLN A 403 -17.05 11.81 -39.23
C GLN A 403 -15.96 12.14 -40.26
N ALA A 404 -14.74 11.57 -40.07
CA ALA A 404 -13.66 11.72 -41.03
C ALA A 404 -14.03 11.17 -42.43
N GLN A 405 -14.72 10.00 -42.47
CA GLN A 405 -15.23 9.43 -43.73
C GLN A 405 -16.29 10.31 -44.38
N LYS A 406 -17.26 10.83 -43.59
CA LYS A 406 -18.26 11.76 -44.09
C LYS A 406 -17.66 13.04 -44.66
N ILE A 407 -16.65 13.61 -43.94
CA ILE A 407 -15.92 14.79 -44.40
C ILE A 407 -15.18 14.47 -45.70
N ARG A 408 -14.58 13.25 -45.78
CA ARG A 408 -13.87 12.80 -46.97
C ARG A 408 -14.82 12.61 -48.17
N SER A 409 -15.97 11.91 -47.94
CA SER A 409 -16.96 11.70 -49.02
C SER A 409 -17.56 13.03 -49.49
N ALA A 410 -17.95 13.93 -48.56
CA ALA A 410 -18.43 15.26 -48.89
C ALA A 410 -17.38 16.08 -49.66
N ARG A 411 -16.09 15.88 -49.33
CA ARG A 411 -14.98 16.51 -50.07
C ARG A 411 -14.79 15.89 -51.43
N GLU A 412 -14.91 14.57 -51.55
CA GLU A 412 -14.84 13.85 -52.87
C GLU A 412 -16.02 14.25 -53.76
N ASP A 413 -17.24 14.39 -53.18
CA ASP A 413 -18.41 14.86 -53.90
C ASP A 413 -18.30 16.33 -54.29
N ALA A 414 -17.76 17.17 -53.39
CA ALA A 414 -17.46 18.58 -53.70
C ALA A 414 -16.40 18.70 -54.78
N LEU A 415 -15.35 17.85 -54.74
CA LEU A 415 -14.33 17.78 -55.81
C LEU A 415 -14.89 17.30 -57.16
N LYS A 416 -15.88 16.38 -57.16
CA LYS A 416 -16.58 15.97 -58.39
C LYS A 416 -17.41 17.11 -58.98
N VAL A 417 -18.18 17.80 -58.14
CA VAL A 417 -18.95 18.99 -58.54
C VAL A 417 -18.04 20.10 -59.03
N GLU A 418 -16.89 20.26 -58.35
CA GLU A 418 -15.86 21.23 -58.78
C GLU A 418 -15.20 20.84 -60.10
N ALA A 419 -14.91 19.53 -60.29
CA ALA A 419 -14.38 19.02 -61.58
C ALA A 419 -15.40 19.20 -62.73
N GLU A 420 -16.70 18.85 -62.49
CA GLU A 420 -17.77 19.09 -63.47
C GLU A 420 -18.03 20.58 -63.73
N THR A 421 -17.80 21.43 -62.69
CA THR A 421 -17.88 22.88 -62.87
C THR A 421 -16.67 23.44 -63.60
N ASN A 422 -15.47 22.82 -63.37
CA ASN A 422 -14.24 23.22 -64.05
C ASN A 422 -14.25 22.82 -65.54
N GLU A 423 -14.79 21.65 -65.91
CA GLU A 423 -15.02 21.33 -67.32
C GLU A 423 -15.91 22.38 -68.00
N ARG A 424 -16.88 22.93 -67.28
CA ARG A 424 -17.69 24.08 -67.74
C ARG A 424 -16.94 25.41 -67.70
N LEU A 425 -16.01 25.52 -66.75
CA LEU A 425 -15.22 26.74 -66.51
C LEU A 425 -13.92 26.78 -67.35
N GLU A 426 -13.41 25.64 -67.86
CA GLU A 426 -12.27 25.61 -68.77
C GLU A 426 -12.49 26.49 -70.01
N GLN A 427 -13.71 26.73 -70.40
CA GLN A 427 -14.04 27.75 -71.40
C GLN A 427 -14.02 29.21 -70.86
N MET A 428 -13.98 29.43 -69.52
CA MET A 428 -13.83 30.71 -68.87
C MET A 428 -12.50 30.90 -68.12
N VAL A 429 -11.60 29.93 -68.20
CA VAL A 429 -10.55 29.70 -67.18
C VAL A 429 -9.20 30.35 -67.47
N GLN A 430 -8.97 31.01 -68.53
CA GLN A 430 -7.71 31.77 -68.67
C GLN A 430 -7.58 32.94 -67.68
N GLU A 431 -8.65 33.43 -67.11
CA GLU A 431 -8.56 34.57 -66.17
C GLU A 431 -8.53 34.16 -64.66
N ARG A 432 -8.89 32.91 -64.27
CA ARG A 432 -8.99 32.54 -62.84
C ARG A 432 -7.94 31.58 -62.31
N THR A 433 -6.94 31.16 -63.13
CA THR A 433 -5.88 30.24 -62.65
C THR A 433 -5.05 30.85 -61.52
N LEU A 434 -4.98 32.16 -61.46
CA LEU A 434 -4.21 32.87 -60.42
C LEU A 434 -4.93 32.86 -59.07
N GLU A 435 -6.28 32.88 -59.04
CA GLU A 435 -7.06 32.83 -57.81
C GLU A 435 -7.02 31.44 -57.17
N LEU A 436 -6.96 30.38 -57.97
CA LEU A 436 -6.88 28.99 -57.49
C LEU A 436 -5.56 28.66 -56.79
N GLU A 437 -4.43 29.19 -57.33
CA GLU A 437 -3.11 29.02 -56.70
C GLU A 437 -3.03 29.66 -55.30
N ILE A 438 -3.69 30.82 -55.11
CA ILE A 438 -3.73 31.51 -53.82
C ILE A 438 -4.55 30.70 -52.78
N THR A 439 -5.69 30.14 -53.21
CA THR A 439 -6.57 29.37 -52.31
C THR A 439 -5.95 28.04 -51.86
N LEU A 440 -5.20 27.37 -52.71
CA LEU A 440 -4.46 26.15 -52.38
C LEU A 440 -3.33 26.42 -51.36
N ARG A 441 -2.69 27.60 -51.45
CA ARG A 441 -1.64 28.00 -50.53
C ARG A 441 -2.19 28.26 -49.12
N GLU A 442 -3.33 28.92 -49.00
CA GLU A 442 -4.02 29.16 -47.72
C GLU A 442 -4.50 27.87 -47.08
N LEU A 443 -5.01 26.91 -47.87
CA LEU A 443 -5.41 25.61 -47.37
C LEU A 443 -4.26 24.78 -46.80
N HIS A 444 -3.10 24.91 -47.41
CA HIS A 444 -1.88 24.26 -46.92
C HIS A 444 -1.39 24.83 -45.58
N GLU A 445 -1.45 26.16 -45.44
CA GLU A 445 -1.10 26.83 -44.18
C GLU A 445 -2.07 26.48 -43.01
N VAL A 446 -3.37 26.38 -43.32
CA VAL A 446 -4.38 25.99 -42.31
C VAL A 446 -4.20 24.53 -41.89
N ASN A 447 -3.89 23.64 -42.80
CA ASN A 447 -3.66 22.22 -42.53
C ASN A 447 -2.37 21.97 -41.72
N GLN A 448 -1.37 22.80 -41.93
CA GLN A 448 -0.13 22.80 -41.16
C GLN A 448 -0.39 23.24 -39.68
N LYS A 449 -1.17 24.28 -39.49
CA LYS A 449 -1.59 24.75 -38.14
C LYS A 449 -2.45 23.74 -37.40
N LEU A 450 -3.34 23.03 -38.08
CA LEU A 450 -4.17 21.97 -37.48
C LEU A 450 -3.34 20.75 -37.04
N THR A 451 -2.32 20.40 -37.82
CA THR A 451 -1.42 19.29 -37.48
C THR A 451 -0.52 19.64 -36.29
N GLU A 452 -0.12 20.89 -36.13
CA GLU A 452 0.63 21.37 -34.96
C GLU A 452 -0.21 21.36 -33.68
N GLN A 453 -1.49 21.72 -33.75
CA GLN A 453 -2.41 21.71 -32.60
C GLN A 453 -2.66 20.32 -32.03
N SER A 454 -2.54 19.26 -32.86
CA SER A 454 -2.73 17.86 -32.43
C SER A 454 -1.58 17.29 -31.60
N THR A 455 -0.44 17.96 -31.50
CA THR A 455 0.77 17.46 -30.84
C THR A 455 1.16 18.21 -29.57
N ILE A 456 0.36 19.18 -29.17
CA ILE A 456 0.65 20.07 -28.05
C ILE A 456 -0.40 19.89 -26.94
N ASP A 457 0.04 19.90 -25.69
CA ASP A 457 -0.86 19.96 -24.53
C ASP A 457 -1.49 21.35 -24.44
N SER A 458 -2.81 21.40 -24.43
CA SER A 458 -3.57 22.67 -24.51
C SER A 458 -3.38 23.57 -23.29
N LEU A 459 -3.03 22.99 -22.11
CA LEU A 459 -2.84 23.77 -20.89
C LEU A 459 -1.45 24.38 -20.80
N THR A 460 -0.43 23.56 -21.08
CA THR A 460 0.97 23.89 -20.77
C THR A 460 1.74 24.35 -22.00
N GLY A 461 1.27 24.05 -23.21
CA GLY A 461 2.00 24.27 -24.44
C GLY A 461 3.19 23.33 -24.65
N ALA A 462 3.42 22.39 -23.73
CA ALA A 462 4.38 21.30 -23.93
C ALA A 462 3.88 20.33 -25.00
N LYS A 463 4.77 19.47 -25.48
CA LYS A 463 4.33 18.33 -26.28
C LYS A 463 3.45 17.41 -25.43
N ASN A 464 2.44 16.83 -26.05
CA ASN A 464 1.59 15.86 -25.37
C ASN A 464 2.22 14.46 -25.41
N ARG A 465 1.62 13.53 -24.71
CA ARG A 465 2.07 12.14 -24.62
C ARG A 465 2.19 11.48 -26.00
N SER A 466 1.24 11.72 -26.90
CA SER A 466 1.29 11.16 -28.26
C SER A 466 2.53 11.64 -29.04
N ALA A 467 2.90 12.91 -28.86
CA ALA A 467 4.11 13.47 -29.45
C ALA A 467 5.37 12.90 -28.78
N PHE A 468 5.34 12.67 -27.47
CA PHE A 468 6.41 12.00 -26.74
C PHE A 468 6.63 10.58 -27.26
N ASP A 469 5.58 9.76 -27.35
CA ASP A 469 5.67 8.37 -27.78
C ASP A 469 6.25 8.27 -29.20
N LYS A 470 5.76 9.12 -30.13
CA LYS A 470 6.28 9.21 -31.50
C LYS A 470 7.76 9.61 -31.52
N ARG A 471 8.13 10.60 -30.71
CA ARG A 471 9.50 11.08 -30.63
C ARG A 471 10.43 10.07 -29.99
N LEU A 472 9.99 9.42 -28.91
CA LEU A 472 10.74 8.37 -28.25
C LEU A 472 11.07 7.24 -29.23
N LEU A 473 10.08 6.80 -30.01
CA LEU A 473 10.28 5.78 -31.04
C LEU A 473 11.27 6.24 -32.10
N ALA A 474 11.19 7.49 -32.53
CA ALA A 474 12.10 8.04 -33.53
C ALA A 474 13.54 8.13 -32.99
N GLU A 475 13.71 8.69 -31.79
CA GLU A 475 15.03 8.85 -31.17
C GLU A 475 15.66 7.51 -30.79
N SER A 476 14.83 6.54 -30.39
CA SER A 476 15.28 5.16 -30.13
C SER A 476 15.87 4.50 -31.38
N ARG A 477 15.28 4.73 -32.55
CA ARG A 477 15.83 4.24 -33.82
C ARG A 477 17.15 4.92 -34.19
N ILE A 478 17.28 6.22 -33.88
CA ILE A 478 18.52 6.99 -34.10
C ILE A 478 19.61 6.50 -33.14
N SER A 479 19.31 6.40 -31.86
CA SER A 479 20.20 5.88 -30.82
C SER A 479 20.78 4.52 -31.23
N ARG A 480 19.92 3.59 -31.63
CA ARG A 480 20.32 2.24 -32.07
C ARG A 480 21.24 2.26 -33.29
N ARG A 481 20.96 3.13 -34.27
CA ARG A 481 21.74 3.20 -35.50
C ARG A 481 23.10 3.88 -35.33
N GLN A 482 23.14 4.87 -34.43
CA GLN A 482 24.35 5.68 -34.22
C GLN A 482 25.14 5.23 -32.97
N GLU A 483 24.64 4.25 -32.24
CA GLU A 483 25.20 3.78 -30.98
C GLU A 483 25.41 4.92 -29.96
N THR A 484 24.50 5.89 -29.97
CA THR A 484 24.55 7.05 -29.07
C THR A 484 23.56 6.85 -27.93
N PRO A 485 23.89 7.21 -26.67
CA PRO A 485 22.99 7.04 -25.55
C PRO A 485 21.79 7.97 -25.67
N ILE A 486 20.64 7.49 -25.21
CA ILE A 486 19.43 8.27 -24.98
C ILE A 486 19.09 8.23 -23.50
N ALA A 487 18.71 9.36 -22.94
CA ALA A 487 18.24 9.39 -21.57
C ALA A 487 16.77 9.81 -21.50
N LEU A 488 16.08 9.23 -20.53
CA LEU A 488 14.70 9.56 -20.19
C LEU A 488 14.61 10.04 -18.76
N LEU A 489 13.91 11.14 -18.58
CA LEU A 489 13.57 11.67 -17.27
C LEU A 489 12.05 11.57 -17.10
N MET A 490 11.62 10.89 -16.05
CA MET A 490 10.25 10.98 -15.56
C MET A 490 10.22 11.93 -14.38
N ILE A 491 9.39 12.92 -14.46
CA ILE A 491 9.29 14.03 -13.50
C ILE A 491 7.88 14.10 -12.98
N ASP A 492 7.75 14.24 -11.68
CA ASP A 492 6.46 14.42 -11.04
C ASP A 492 6.56 15.57 -10.02
N ILE A 493 5.52 16.37 -9.99
CA ILE A 493 5.46 17.51 -9.09
C ILE A 493 5.12 17.03 -7.69
N ASP A 494 6.05 17.21 -6.78
CA ASP A 494 5.89 16.78 -5.41
C ASP A 494 4.66 17.47 -4.77
N ARG A 495 3.77 16.63 -4.25
CA ARG A 495 2.57 17.09 -3.54
C ARG A 495 1.66 17.99 -4.38
N PHE A 496 1.64 17.84 -5.70
CA PHE A 496 0.82 18.68 -6.60
C PHE A 496 -0.65 18.69 -6.21
N LYS A 497 -1.16 17.52 -5.80
CA LYS A 497 -2.53 17.43 -5.28
C LYS A 497 -2.76 18.35 -4.09
N SER A 498 -1.81 18.44 -3.15
CA SER A 498 -1.91 19.38 -2.02
C SER A 498 -1.97 20.83 -2.47
N ILE A 499 -1.28 21.18 -3.57
CA ILE A 499 -1.34 22.51 -4.18
C ILE A 499 -2.77 22.76 -4.69
N ASN A 500 -3.33 21.82 -5.45
CA ASN A 500 -4.69 21.93 -5.94
C ASN A 500 -5.74 22.01 -4.81
N ASP A 501 -5.57 21.16 -3.79
CA ASP A 501 -6.50 21.08 -2.67
C ASP A 501 -6.44 22.33 -1.77
N GLN A 502 -5.28 22.96 -1.64
CA GLN A 502 -5.06 24.12 -0.78
C GLN A 502 -5.29 25.45 -1.49
N PHE A 503 -4.92 25.57 -2.78
CA PHE A 503 -4.91 26.82 -3.54
C PHE A 503 -5.84 26.79 -4.76
N GLY A 504 -6.51 25.67 -5.01
CA GLY A 504 -7.41 25.48 -6.13
C GLY A 504 -6.71 25.07 -7.42
N HIS A 505 -7.49 24.52 -8.35
CA HIS A 505 -6.98 24.01 -9.64
C HIS A 505 -6.30 25.08 -10.50
N LEU A 506 -6.73 26.33 -10.39
CA LEU A 506 -6.10 27.44 -11.14
C LEU A 506 -4.66 27.68 -10.67
N ALA A 507 -4.39 27.54 -9.38
CA ALA A 507 -3.02 27.60 -8.85
C ALA A 507 -2.18 26.42 -9.34
N GLY A 508 -2.75 25.20 -9.36
CA GLY A 508 -2.11 24.04 -9.94
C GLY A 508 -1.84 24.19 -11.44
N ASP A 509 -2.78 24.72 -12.20
CA ASP A 509 -2.59 25.02 -13.62
C ASP A 509 -1.46 26.03 -13.85
N GLN A 510 -1.36 27.04 -12.98
CA GLN A 510 -0.27 28.00 -13.04
C GLN A 510 1.07 27.37 -12.66
N ALA A 511 1.09 26.49 -11.65
CA ALA A 511 2.27 25.71 -11.31
C ALA A 511 2.73 24.84 -12.48
N LEU A 512 1.80 24.14 -13.14
CA LEU A 512 2.08 23.34 -14.33
C LEU A 512 2.71 24.17 -15.46
N LYS A 513 2.14 25.36 -15.73
CA LYS A 513 2.67 26.26 -16.77
C LYS A 513 4.07 26.78 -16.42
N LEU A 514 4.29 27.18 -15.17
CA LEU A 514 5.60 27.67 -14.72
C LEU A 514 6.65 26.57 -14.76
N ILE A 515 6.31 25.39 -14.24
CA ILE A 515 7.20 24.24 -14.30
C ILE A 515 7.50 23.89 -15.75
N THR A 516 6.48 23.80 -16.60
CA THR A 516 6.69 23.55 -18.05
C THR A 516 7.68 24.54 -18.65
N LYS A 517 7.47 25.83 -18.38
CA LYS A 517 8.37 26.90 -18.87
C LYS A 517 9.79 26.71 -18.34
N THR A 518 9.93 26.37 -17.07
CA THR A 518 11.23 26.10 -16.44
C THR A 518 11.90 24.87 -17.06
N LEU A 519 11.16 23.78 -17.26
CA LEU A 519 11.67 22.59 -17.95
C LEU A 519 12.17 22.94 -19.36
N GLN A 520 11.38 23.69 -20.14
CA GLN A 520 11.74 24.10 -21.50
C GLN A 520 12.97 25.02 -21.55
N GLN A 521 13.12 25.93 -20.60
CA GLN A 521 14.28 26.84 -20.53
C GLN A 521 15.60 26.14 -20.21
N HIS A 522 15.54 25.01 -19.51
CA HIS A 522 16.73 24.23 -19.14
C HIS A 522 17.11 23.16 -20.16
N LEU A 523 16.25 22.92 -21.15
CA LEU A 523 16.55 22.09 -22.31
C LEU A 523 17.19 22.98 -23.41
N LYS A 524 18.53 22.91 -23.50
CA LYS A 524 19.30 23.83 -24.34
C LYS A 524 19.44 23.39 -25.78
N ARG A 525 19.13 22.12 -26.10
CA ARG A 525 19.30 21.57 -27.44
C ARG A 525 17.94 21.48 -28.15
N PRO A 526 17.86 21.80 -29.44
CA PRO A 526 16.61 21.64 -30.20
C PRO A 526 16.12 20.20 -30.31
N THR A 527 17.01 19.24 -30.02
CA THR A 527 16.69 17.80 -30.02
C THR A 527 16.01 17.31 -28.75
N ASP A 528 16.19 18.04 -27.65
CA ASP A 528 15.59 17.67 -26.39
C ASP A 528 14.08 17.88 -26.43
N LEU A 529 13.33 16.98 -25.86
CA LEU A 529 11.88 17.05 -25.83
C LEU A 529 11.38 17.02 -24.40
N VAL A 530 10.55 18.00 -24.05
CA VAL A 530 9.70 17.92 -22.86
C VAL A 530 8.26 17.68 -23.27
N SER A 531 7.62 16.78 -22.58
CA SER A 531 6.23 16.42 -22.78
C SER A 531 5.52 16.39 -21.43
N ARG A 532 4.29 16.86 -21.42
CA ARG A 532 3.38 16.56 -20.33
C ARG A 532 2.83 15.17 -20.55
N PHE A 533 3.24 14.25 -19.67
CA PHE A 533 2.96 12.83 -19.83
C PHE A 533 1.57 12.47 -19.30
N GLY A 534 1.12 13.14 -18.23
CA GLY A 534 -0.22 13.02 -17.66
C GLY A 534 -0.34 13.90 -16.41
N GLY A 535 -1.49 14.44 -16.08
CA GLY A 535 -1.73 15.18 -14.84
C GLY A 535 -0.62 16.15 -14.44
N GLU A 536 0.11 15.79 -13.40
CA GLU A 536 1.29 16.48 -12.87
C GLU A 536 2.64 15.89 -13.36
N GLU A 537 2.58 14.90 -14.26
CA GLU A 537 3.75 14.19 -14.73
C GLU A 537 4.28 14.76 -16.03
N PHE A 538 5.58 14.91 -16.11
CA PHE A 538 6.30 15.28 -17.29
C PHE A 538 7.32 14.22 -17.65
N ALA A 539 7.54 14.06 -18.93
CA ALA A 539 8.59 13.20 -19.46
C ALA A 539 9.52 14.00 -20.36
N ILE A 540 10.80 13.75 -20.21
CA ILE A 540 11.83 14.39 -21.03
C ILE A 540 12.63 13.31 -21.76
N ILE A 541 12.86 13.54 -23.04
CA ILE A 541 13.77 12.76 -23.88
C ILE A 541 15.01 13.61 -24.13
N LEU A 542 16.18 13.05 -23.82
CA LEU A 542 17.49 13.66 -24.05
C LEU A 542 18.30 12.78 -25.01
N PRO A 543 18.24 13.03 -26.32
CA PRO A 543 19.06 12.29 -27.30
C PRO A 543 20.54 12.58 -27.10
N ASN A 544 21.39 11.63 -27.48
CA ASN A 544 22.84 11.70 -27.38
C ASN A 544 23.34 12.22 -26.02
N THR A 545 22.77 11.65 -24.94
CA THR A 545 23.06 12.07 -23.57
C THR A 545 23.22 10.81 -22.71
N ASN A 546 24.38 10.67 -22.07
CA ASN A 546 24.69 9.59 -21.13
C ASN A 546 24.10 9.86 -19.74
N ALA A 547 24.25 8.92 -18.85
CA ALA A 547 23.70 8.99 -17.49
C ALA A 547 24.19 10.23 -16.70
N ASP A 548 25.47 10.56 -16.77
CA ASP A 548 26.03 11.72 -16.06
C ASP A 548 25.47 13.03 -16.61
N GLY A 549 25.37 13.14 -17.94
CA GLY A 549 24.77 14.29 -18.59
C GLY A 549 23.28 14.44 -18.27
N ALA A 550 22.55 13.33 -18.18
CA ALA A 550 21.15 13.32 -17.81
C ALA A 550 20.93 13.69 -16.33
N LEU A 551 21.78 13.21 -15.45
CA LEU A 551 21.78 13.61 -14.03
C LEU A 551 22.03 15.11 -13.87
N GLN A 552 23.00 15.64 -14.58
CA GLN A 552 23.29 17.09 -14.54
C GLN A 552 22.09 17.92 -15.01
N VAL A 553 21.42 17.49 -16.09
CA VAL A 553 20.20 18.15 -16.57
C VAL A 553 19.07 18.03 -15.56
N ALA A 554 18.89 16.84 -14.98
CA ALA A 554 17.86 16.60 -14.00
C ALA A 554 18.06 17.42 -12.71
N GLU A 555 19.29 17.52 -12.21
CA GLU A 555 19.63 18.35 -11.05
C GLU A 555 19.44 19.85 -11.34
N ASN A 556 19.87 20.31 -12.51
CA ASN A 556 19.64 21.69 -12.91
C ASN A 556 18.13 22.02 -12.98
N ILE A 557 17.33 21.09 -13.48
CA ILE A 557 15.88 21.21 -13.51
C ILE A 557 15.32 21.25 -12.09
N ARG A 558 15.71 20.34 -11.23
CA ARG A 558 15.25 20.25 -9.86
C ARG A 558 15.54 21.55 -9.10
N ASP A 559 16.77 22.05 -9.20
CA ASP A 559 17.18 23.29 -8.55
C ASP A 559 16.45 24.51 -9.12
N ALA A 560 16.25 24.54 -10.43
CA ALA A 560 15.49 25.59 -11.09
C ALA A 560 14.02 25.58 -10.65
N VAL A 561 13.40 24.41 -10.56
CA VAL A 561 12.00 24.31 -10.09
C VAL A 561 11.91 24.73 -8.64
N THR A 562 12.84 24.34 -7.79
CA THR A 562 12.88 24.76 -6.38
C THR A 562 13.03 26.30 -6.24
N SER A 563 13.63 26.93 -7.22
CA SER A 563 13.84 28.40 -7.26
C SER A 563 12.65 29.16 -7.86
N ILE A 564 11.60 28.48 -8.32
CA ILE A 564 10.41 29.15 -8.86
C ILE A 564 9.67 29.86 -7.70
N GLY A 565 9.62 31.18 -7.77
CA GLY A 565 8.82 32.01 -6.87
C GLY A 565 7.36 32.06 -7.30
N LEU A 566 6.61 30.98 -7.11
CA LEU A 566 5.16 31.01 -7.35
C LEU A 566 4.45 31.65 -6.16
N GLU A 567 3.78 32.76 -6.41
CA GLU A 567 2.87 33.39 -5.45
C GLU A 567 1.43 33.28 -5.95
N TRP A 568 0.53 32.90 -5.08
CA TRP A 568 -0.90 32.83 -5.36
C TRP A 568 -1.68 33.50 -4.23
N GLU A 569 -2.45 34.50 -4.59
CA GLU A 569 -3.22 35.35 -3.63
C GLU A 569 -2.34 35.87 -2.47
N GLY A 570 -1.11 36.29 -2.79
CA GLY A 570 -0.15 36.83 -1.80
C GLY A 570 0.51 35.78 -0.90
N LYS A 571 0.36 34.50 -1.19
CA LYS A 571 1.00 33.40 -0.47
C LYS A 571 2.01 32.69 -1.36
N PRO A 572 3.23 32.45 -0.89
CA PRO A 572 4.22 31.69 -1.65
C PRO A 572 3.85 30.20 -1.68
N ILE A 573 3.93 29.59 -2.85
CA ILE A 573 3.76 28.15 -3.05
C ILE A 573 5.14 27.57 -3.39
N PRO A 574 5.75 26.79 -2.49
CA PRO A 574 7.00 26.11 -2.79
C PRO A 574 6.75 24.98 -3.79
N LEU A 575 7.48 24.97 -4.89
CA LEU A 575 7.42 23.93 -5.89
C LEU A 575 8.68 23.08 -5.82
N THR A 576 8.51 21.78 -5.72
CA THR A 576 9.60 20.80 -5.87
C THR A 576 9.17 19.67 -6.81
N VAL A 577 10.13 19.00 -7.38
CA VAL A 577 9.90 17.85 -8.26
C VAL A 577 10.79 16.68 -7.86
N SER A 578 10.24 15.51 -7.96
CA SER A 578 11.01 14.27 -7.93
C SER A 578 11.29 13.83 -9.37
N ILE A 579 12.51 13.39 -9.63
CA ILE A 579 12.95 13.04 -10.97
C ILE A 579 13.56 11.65 -10.94
N GLY A 580 13.06 10.77 -11.79
CA GLY A 580 13.68 9.49 -12.11
C GLY A 580 14.39 9.56 -13.45
N VAL A 581 15.62 9.11 -13.49
CA VAL A 581 16.50 9.15 -14.65
C VAL A 581 16.86 7.75 -15.07
N SER A 582 16.79 7.48 -16.35
CA SER A 582 17.39 6.30 -16.97
C SER A 582 18.13 6.73 -18.25
N ALA A 583 19.24 6.09 -18.57
CA ALA A 583 19.99 6.38 -19.77
C ALA A 583 20.73 5.13 -20.23
N ASP A 584 20.60 4.82 -21.52
CA ASP A 584 21.32 3.73 -22.15
C ASP A 584 21.37 3.92 -23.69
N VAL A 585 22.14 3.08 -24.35
CA VAL A 585 22.09 2.92 -25.81
C VAL A 585 21.03 1.91 -26.17
N ILE A 586 20.10 2.28 -27.03
CA ILE A 586 18.97 1.40 -27.38
C ILE A 586 19.46 0.20 -28.19
N LEU A 587 19.21 -1.01 -27.71
CA LEU A 587 19.64 -2.26 -28.34
C LEU A 587 18.58 -2.87 -29.25
N ASN A 588 17.30 -2.81 -28.84
CA ASN A 588 16.16 -3.38 -29.57
C ASN A 588 14.92 -2.49 -29.43
N GLU A 589 13.80 -2.87 -30.03
CA GLU A 589 12.56 -2.07 -29.99
C GLU A 589 11.89 -2.04 -28.63
N GLN A 590 12.06 -3.09 -27.81
CA GLN A 590 11.50 -3.16 -26.47
C GLN A 590 12.32 -2.36 -25.45
N HIS A 591 13.60 -2.19 -25.69
CA HIS A 591 14.52 -1.49 -24.78
C HIS A 591 14.11 -0.03 -24.50
N SER A 592 13.45 0.65 -25.43
CA SER A 592 12.92 2.00 -25.19
C SER A 592 11.78 2.02 -24.16
N THR A 593 10.95 0.97 -24.14
CA THR A 593 9.88 0.80 -23.15
C THR A 593 10.47 0.43 -21.80
N GLU A 594 11.44 -0.46 -21.78
CA GLU A 594 12.18 -0.83 -20.57
C GLU A 594 12.89 0.38 -19.96
N LEU A 595 13.49 1.22 -20.80
CA LEU A 595 14.16 2.44 -20.35
C LEU A 595 13.16 3.43 -19.73
N LEU A 596 11.96 3.54 -20.28
CA LEU A 596 10.90 4.37 -19.69
C LEU A 596 10.45 3.82 -18.35
N GLU A 597 10.27 2.50 -18.23
CA GLU A 597 9.95 1.84 -16.97
C GLU A 597 11.06 2.01 -15.91
N GLN A 598 12.31 2.00 -16.34
CA GLN A 598 13.46 2.25 -15.46
C GLN A 598 13.44 3.67 -14.91
N ALA A 599 13.14 4.67 -15.77
CA ALA A 599 12.99 6.05 -15.32
C ALA A 599 11.84 6.19 -14.33
N ASP A 600 10.71 5.50 -14.59
CA ASP A 600 9.57 5.52 -13.67
C ASP A 600 9.89 4.86 -12.32
N LYS A 601 10.60 3.72 -12.32
CA LYS A 601 11.10 3.08 -11.09
C LYS A 601 12.03 4.01 -10.31
N ALA A 602 12.90 4.72 -10.99
CA ALA A 602 13.80 5.70 -10.38
C ALA A 602 13.00 6.90 -9.81
N LEU A 603 11.97 7.37 -10.51
CA LEU A 603 11.05 8.40 -10.02
C LEU A 603 10.34 7.95 -8.75
N TYR A 604 9.85 6.71 -8.74
CA TYR A 604 9.24 6.14 -7.55
C TYR A 604 10.20 6.09 -6.36
N GLN A 605 11.46 5.74 -6.59
CA GLN A 605 12.51 5.79 -5.57
C GLN A 605 12.75 7.22 -5.08
N ALA A 606 12.78 8.21 -5.97
CA ALA A 606 12.94 9.60 -5.61
C ALA A 606 11.80 10.08 -4.70
N LYS A 607 10.57 9.73 -5.05
CA LYS A 607 9.38 10.04 -4.24
C LYS A 607 9.44 9.43 -2.83
N ASN A 608 9.92 8.19 -2.71
CA ASN A 608 9.98 7.47 -1.44
C ASN A 608 11.19 7.84 -0.57
N SER A 609 12.27 8.32 -1.19
CA SER A 609 13.48 8.73 -0.47
C SER A 609 13.44 10.17 0.07
N GLY A 610 12.26 10.81 0.08
CA GLY A 610 12.09 12.14 0.68
C GLY A 610 11.64 13.23 -0.28
N ARG A 611 11.44 12.92 -1.57
CA ARG A 611 11.07 13.86 -2.64
C ARG A 611 12.15 14.92 -2.90
N ASN A 612 11.87 15.88 -3.78
CA ASN A 612 12.80 16.94 -4.18
C ASN A 612 14.22 16.42 -4.46
N GLN A 613 14.34 15.37 -5.22
CA GLN A 613 15.61 14.73 -5.55
C GLN A 613 15.57 14.04 -6.90
N VAL A 614 16.76 13.83 -7.43
CA VAL A 614 16.97 13.05 -8.64
C VAL A 614 17.44 11.64 -8.24
N LYS A 615 16.91 10.63 -8.89
CA LYS A 615 17.40 9.25 -8.80
C LYS A 615 17.72 8.73 -10.19
N LEU A 616 18.92 8.18 -10.31
CA LEU A 616 19.29 7.39 -11.49
C LEU A 616 18.88 5.94 -11.24
N TYR A 617 18.28 5.34 -12.24
CA TYR A 617 18.03 3.90 -12.20
C TYR A 617 19.35 3.15 -12.15
N ALA A 618 19.56 2.41 -11.09
CA ALA A 618 20.65 1.45 -10.98
C ALA A 618 20.04 0.04 -10.97
N PRO A 619 20.40 -0.84 -11.91
CA PRO A 619 19.97 -2.23 -11.81
C PRO A 619 20.49 -2.82 -10.50
N ALA A 620 19.65 -3.57 -9.81
CA ALA A 620 20.08 -4.30 -8.62
C ALA A 620 21.30 -5.16 -9.02
N GLN A 621 22.43 -4.93 -8.37
CA GLN A 621 23.60 -5.77 -8.57
C GLN A 621 23.20 -7.19 -8.18
N THR A 622 23.03 -8.06 -9.15
CA THR A 622 23.08 -9.49 -8.93
C THR A 622 24.48 -9.80 -8.47
N GLU A 623 24.64 -10.12 -7.19
CA GLU A 623 25.88 -10.73 -6.72
C GLU A 623 26.16 -11.96 -7.60
N PRO A 624 27.38 -12.09 -8.11
CA PRO A 624 27.73 -13.29 -8.85
C PRO A 624 27.75 -14.48 -7.87
N ASN A 625 27.02 -15.52 -8.24
CA ASN A 625 27.14 -16.83 -7.59
C ASN A 625 28.58 -17.37 -7.68
#